data_499601b7ea4711e29b37606469b70b22
#
_entry.id   499601b7ea4711e29b37606469b70b22
#
_cell.length_a   1.000
_cell.length_b   1.000
_cell.length_c   1.000
_cell.angle_alpha   90.00
_cell.angle_beta   90.00
_cell.angle_gamma   90.00
#
_symmetry.space_group_name_H-M   'P 1'
#
loop_
_entity.id
_entity.type
_entity.pdbx_description
1 polymer ?
#
loop_
_entity_poly.entity_id
_entity_poly.type
_entity_poly.pdbx_seq_one_letter_code
_entity_poly.pdbx_strand_id
1 'polypeptide(L)'
;MTPWNELSRKEQLAATHYDFYKDVHGIRPRWMNYDAMSEEDLEKELDLLTKESEVVFAREKAEQEAAMHDFEMRMQNLLISGAKNRAMAIRWLHEANGTDGDNDYLCYHMGLPYGYLDEKRV
;
A
#
# COMPACT_ATOMS: atom_id res chain seq x y z
N MET A 1 31.46 1.36 -4.73
CA MET A 1 30.24 0.50 -4.73
C MET A 1 30.44 -0.66 -5.70
N THR A 2 30.23 -1.88 -5.26
CA THR A 2 30.38 -3.06 -6.12
C THR A 2 29.14 -3.19 -7.01
N PRO A 3 29.30 -3.30 -8.35
CA PRO A 3 28.16 -3.53 -9.23
C PRO A 3 27.43 -4.82 -8.87
N TRP A 4 26.12 -4.84 -9.06
CA TRP A 4 25.27 -5.98 -8.71
C TRP A 4 25.75 -7.30 -9.31
N ASN A 5 26.15 -7.28 -10.58
CA ASN A 5 26.58 -8.49 -11.28
C ASN A 5 27.96 -9.02 -10.83
N GLU A 6 28.69 -8.24 -10.02
CA GLU A 6 29.97 -8.67 -9.44
C GLU A 6 29.82 -9.24 -8.04
N LEU A 7 28.62 -9.12 -7.45
CA LEU A 7 28.32 -9.72 -6.15
C LEU A 7 28.18 -11.23 -6.28
N SER A 8 28.58 -11.95 -5.23
CA SER A 8 28.32 -13.38 -5.15
C SER A 8 26.80 -13.60 -5.04
N ARG A 9 26.35 -14.84 -5.34
CA ARG A 9 24.94 -15.16 -5.19
C ARG A 9 24.45 -14.93 -3.76
N LYS A 10 25.26 -15.30 -2.78
CA LYS A 10 24.94 -15.07 -1.37
C LYS A 10 24.76 -13.59 -1.08
N GLU A 11 25.65 -12.75 -1.58
CA GLU A 11 25.54 -11.30 -1.40
C GLU A 11 24.29 -10.73 -2.07
N GLN A 12 23.96 -11.23 -3.26
CA GLN A 12 22.75 -10.81 -3.97
C GLN A 12 21.50 -11.21 -3.20
N LEU A 13 21.45 -12.44 -2.67
CA LEU A 13 20.33 -12.92 -1.87
C LEU A 13 20.17 -12.10 -0.60
N ALA A 14 21.27 -11.80 0.08
CA ALA A 14 21.26 -11.00 1.30
C ALA A 14 20.74 -9.58 1.04
N ALA A 15 21.21 -8.94 -0.03
CA ALA A 15 20.77 -7.60 -0.40
C ALA A 15 19.28 -7.59 -0.78
N THR A 16 18.83 -8.59 -1.52
CA THR A 16 17.43 -8.74 -1.90
C THR A 16 16.55 -8.90 -0.66
N HIS A 17 16.96 -9.77 0.26
CA HIS A 17 16.20 -9.98 1.50
C HIS A 17 16.13 -8.70 2.34
N TYR A 18 17.23 -8.00 2.47
CA TYR A 18 17.33 -6.78 3.27
C TYR A 18 16.34 -5.71 2.78
N ASP A 19 16.29 -5.49 1.48
CA ASP A 19 15.38 -4.50 0.89
C ASP A 19 13.93 -4.97 0.86
N PHE A 20 13.70 -6.24 0.50
CA PHE A 20 12.35 -6.79 0.43
C PHE A 20 11.69 -6.85 1.81
N TYR A 21 12.46 -7.15 2.85
CA TYR A 21 11.95 -7.17 4.22
C TYR A 21 11.34 -5.80 4.59
N LYS A 22 12.00 -4.72 4.20
CA LYS A 22 11.47 -3.38 4.42
C LYS A 22 10.11 -3.17 3.73
N ASP A 23 9.98 -3.67 2.50
CA ASP A 23 8.72 -3.53 1.74
C ASP A 23 7.57 -4.27 2.43
N VAL A 24 7.84 -5.41 3.05
CA VAL A 24 6.81 -6.23 3.70
C VAL A 24 6.52 -5.75 5.13
N HIS A 25 7.55 -5.43 5.89
CA HIS A 25 7.42 -5.14 7.33
C HIS A 25 7.63 -3.66 7.70
N GLY A 26 8.03 -2.83 6.76
CA GLY A 26 8.23 -1.39 7.00
C GLY A 26 9.57 -1.01 7.60
N ILE A 27 10.37 -1.96 8.05
CA ILE A 27 11.71 -1.74 8.62
C ILE A 27 12.70 -2.72 8.03
N ARG A 28 13.98 -2.34 8.02
CA ARG A 28 15.04 -3.23 7.55
C ARG A 28 15.50 -4.15 8.69
N PRO A 29 15.84 -5.43 8.37
CA PRO A 29 16.22 -6.41 9.40
C PRO A 29 17.68 -6.25 9.81
N ARG A 30 18.01 -5.18 10.52
CA ARG A 30 19.38 -4.86 10.93
C ARG A 30 19.97 -5.88 11.93
N TRP A 31 19.11 -6.67 12.55
CA TRP A 31 19.52 -7.74 13.47
C TRP A 31 20.00 -9.01 12.77
N MET A 32 19.79 -9.13 11.46
CA MET A 32 20.15 -10.32 10.70
C MET A 32 21.66 -10.39 10.46
N ASN A 33 22.26 -11.52 10.75
CA ASN A 33 23.65 -11.79 10.44
C ASN A 33 23.75 -12.63 9.17
N TYR A 34 23.76 -11.97 8.03
CA TYR A 34 23.80 -12.63 6.72
C TYR A 34 25.10 -13.42 6.50
N ASP A 35 26.20 -12.99 7.12
CA ASP A 35 27.48 -13.67 6.98
C ASP A 35 27.44 -15.08 7.58
N ALA A 36 26.64 -15.29 8.59
CA ALA A 36 26.47 -16.59 9.23
C ALA A 36 25.48 -17.50 8.51
N MET A 37 24.79 -17.01 7.49
CA MET A 37 23.75 -17.75 6.75
C MET A 37 24.32 -18.33 5.46
N SER A 38 23.88 -19.53 5.10
CA SER A 38 24.21 -20.12 3.80
C SER A 38 23.26 -19.59 2.71
N GLU A 39 23.61 -19.83 1.43
CA GLU A 39 22.72 -19.49 0.33
C GLU A 39 21.36 -20.18 0.49
N GLU A 40 21.36 -21.44 0.92
CA GLU A 40 20.13 -22.19 1.16
C GLU A 40 19.26 -21.55 2.23
N ASP A 41 19.88 -21.09 3.32
CA ASP A 41 19.17 -20.39 4.40
C ASP A 41 18.53 -19.10 3.87
N LEU A 42 19.28 -18.34 3.07
CA LEU A 42 18.78 -17.10 2.48
C LEU A 42 17.62 -17.35 1.52
N GLU A 43 17.71 -18.42 0.71
CA GLU A 43 16.62 -18.79 -0.20
C GLU A 43 15.35 -19.14 0.58
N LYS A 44 15.47 -19.89 1.68
CA LYS A 44 14.35 -20.22 2.56
C LYS A 44 13.74 -18.98 3.18
N GLU A 45 14.56 -18.05 3.65
CA GLU A 45 14.08 -16.79 4.21
C GLU A 45 13.34 -15.95 3.17
N LEU A 46 13.85 -15.91 1.94
CA LEU A 46 13.18 -15.21 0.84
C LEU A 46 11.85 -15.87 0.48
N ASP A 47 11.76 -17.20 0.48
CA ASP A 47 10.50 -17.90 0.23
C ASP A 47 9.47 -17.59 1.29
N LEU A 48 9.87 -17.59 2.56
CA LEU A 48 8.99 -17.22 3.67
C LEU A 48 8.51 -15.79 3.52
N LEU A 49 9.42 -14.88 3.19
CA LEU A 49 9.10 -13.47 3.03
C LEU A 49 8.15 -13.24 1.85
N THR A 50 8.31 -14.00 0.76
CA THR A 50 7.41 -13.95 -0.38
C THR A 50 5.99 -14.35 0.03
N LYS A 51 5.86 -15.43 0.81
CA LYS A 51 4.54 -15.86 1.33
C LYS A 51 3.92 -14.81 2.24
N GLU A 52 4.72 -14.21 3.11
CA GLU A 52 4.25 -13.12 3.97
C GLU A 52 3.78 -11.92 3.14
N SER A 53 4.50 -11.58 2.07
CA SER A 53 4.12 -10.46 1.22
C SER A 53 2.79 -10.71 0.52
N GLU A 54 2.52 -11.93 0.09
CA GLU A 54 1.24 -12.29 -0.52
C GLU A 54 0.07 -12.08 0.45
N VAL A 55 0.25 -12.47 1.71
CA VAL A 55 -0.76 -12.25 2.75
C VAL A 55 -0.96 -10.76 3.01
N VAL A 56 0.12 -10.00 3.13
CA VAL A 56 0.05 -8.55 3.36
C VAL A 56 -0.66 -7.85 2.19
N PHE A 57 -0.29 -8.15 0.95
CA PHE A 57 -0.92 -7.56 -0.22
C PHE A 57 -2.40 -7.91 -0.33
N ALA A 58 -2.76 -9.18 -0.04
CA ALA A 58 -4.16 -9.59 -0.07
C ALA A 58 -4.99 -8.84 0.98
N ARG A 59 -4.43 -8.66 2.17
CA ARG A 59 -5.10 -7.91 3.25
C ARG A 59 -5.26 -6.44 2.89
N GLU A 60 -4.20 -5.80 2.40
CA GLU A 60 -4.25 -4.40 1.99
C GLU A 60 -5.26 -4.18 0.88
N LYS A 61 -5.30 -5.09 -0.10
CA LYS A 61 -6.26 -5.03 -1.18
C LYS A 61 -7.69 -5.15 -0.66
N ALA A 62 -7.94 -6.09 0.25
CA ALA A 62 -9.26 -6.27 0.85
C ALA A 62 -9.69 -5.04 1.66
N GLU A 63 -8.78 -4.46 2.43
CA GLU A 63 -9.05 -3.23 3.19
C GLU A 63 -9.39 -2.06 2.26
N GLN A 64 -8.66 -1.93 1.15
CA GLN A 64 -8.88 -0.89 0.18
C GLN A 64 -10.23 -1.07 -0.53
N GLU A 65 -10.57 -2.29 -0.92
CA GLU A 65 -11.86 -2.59 -1.54
C GLU A 65 -13.02 -2.31 -0.58
N ALA A 66 -12.86 -2.64 0.70
CA ALA A 66 -13.85 -2.31 1.72
C ALA A 66 -14.00 -0.81 1.87
N ALA A 67 -12.90 -0.06 1.87
CA ALA A 67 -12.94 1.41 1.95
C ALA A 67 -13.66 2.02 0.75
N MET A 68 -13.40 1.49 -0.45
CA MET A 68 -14.11 1.96 -1.67
C MET A 68 -15.60 1.69 -1.59
N HIS A 69 -15.98 0.50 -1.11
CA HIS A 69 -17.40 0.16 -0.93
C HIS A 69 -18.08 1.10 0.07
N ASP A 70 -17.44 1.31 1.22
CA ASP A 70 -17.99 2.21 2.25
C ASP A 70 -18.11 3.63 1.75
N PHE A 71 -17.14 4.09 0.96
CA PHE A 71 -17.17 5.40 0.34
C PHE A 71 -18.38 5.53 -0.60
N GLU A 72 -18.60 4.55 -1.47
CA GLU A 72 -19.71 4.59 -2.41
C GLU A 72 -21.07 4.53 -1.70
N MET A 73 -21.19 3.77 -0.62
CA MET A 73 -22.38 3.75 0.20
C MET A 73 -22.65 5.12 0.84
N ARG A 74 -21.58 5.77 1.31
CA ARG A 74 -21.68 7.12 1.87
C ARG A 74 -22.09 8.13 0.81
N MET A 75 -21.57 8.00 -0.41
CA MET A 75 -21.96 8.85 -1.54
C MET A 75 -23.46 8.72 -1.84
N GLN A 76 -23.97 7.49 -1.88
CA GLN A 76 -25.40 7.27 -2.11
C GLN A 76 -26.25 7.92 -1.02
N ASN A 77 -25.82 7.80 0.24
CA ASN A 77 -26.54 8.43 1.35
C ASN A 77 -26.55 9.95 1.22
N LEU A 78 -25.44 10.55 0.79
CA LEU A 78 -25.37 12.00 0.57
C LEU A 78 -26.30 12.43 -0.57
N LEU A 79 -26.36 11.66 -1.65
CA LEU A 79 -27.27 11.95 -2.77
C LEU A 79 -28.74 11.88 -2.34
N ILE A 80 -29.08 10.88 -1.52
CA ILE A 80 -30.42 10.74 -0.96
C ILE A 80 -30.73 11.90 -0.01
N SER A 81 -29.75 12.37 0.73
CA SER A 81 -29.89 13.43 1.74
C SER A 81 -29.98 14.83 1.12
N GLY A 82 -29.73 14.99 -0.18
CA GLY A 82 -29.88 16.26 -0.85
C GLY A 82 -28.76 16.73 -1.74
N ALA A 83 -27.64 16.02 -1.81
CA ALA A 83 -26.58 16.36 -2.76
C ALA A 83 -27.12 16.14 -4.17
N LYS A 84 -26.97 17.14 -5.05
CA LYS A 84 -27.50 17.08 -6.40
C LYS A 84 -26.77 16.12 -7.31
N ASN A 85 -25.48 15.93 -7.06
CA ASN A 85 -24.63 15.08 -7.87
C ASN A 85 -23.41 14.66 -7.06
N ARG A 86 -22.57 13.81 -7.67
CA ARG A 86 -21.36 13.30 -7.03
C ARG A 86 -20.37 14.42 -6.66
N ALA A 87 -20.21 15.42 -7.53
CA ALA A 87 -19.32 16.54 -7.27
C ALA A 87 -19.71 17.31 -6.00
N MET A 88 -21.00 17.55 -5.82
CA MET A 88 -21.50 18.22 -4.62
C MET A 88 -21.30 17.37 -3.37
N ALA A 89 -21.53 16.07 -3.46
CA ALA A 89 -21.31 15.14 -2.36
C ALA A 89 -19.83 15.11 -1.96
N ILE A 90 -18.92 15.10 -2.92
CA ILE A 90 -17.47 15.15 -2.67
C ILE A 90 -17.09 16.46 -1.97
N ARG A 91 -17.66 17.58 -2.39
CA ARG A 91 -17.44 18.87 -1.76
C ARG A 91 -17.88 18.84 -0.29
N TRP A 92 -19.04 18.24 -0.01
CA TRP A 92 -19.50 18.10 1.37
C TRP A 92 -18.55 17.24 2.22
N LEU A 93 -17.96 16.19 1.62
CA LEU A 93 -16.96 15.37 2.30
C LEU A 93 -15.70 16.15 2.60
N HIS A 94 -15.26 17.02 1.68
CA HIS A 94 -14.12 17.91 1.93
C HIS A 94 -14.39 18.83 3.12
N GLU A 95 -15.56 19.42 3.17
CA GLU A 95 -15.94 20.29 4.29
C GLU A 95 -15.96 19.52 5.61
N ALA A 96 -16.50 18.32 5.61
CA ALA A 96 -16.60 17.49 6.80
C ALA A 96 -15.24 17.01 7.30
N ASN A 97 -14.26 16.80 6.39
CA ASN A 97 -12.95 16.26 6.74
C ASN A 97 -11.84 17.30 6.77
N GLY A 98 -12.14 18.56 6.45
CA GLY A 98 -11.14 19.62 6.47
C GLY A 98 -10.06 19.48 5.40
N THR A 99 -10.38 18.90 4.28
CA THR A 99 -9.41 18.62 3.21
C THR A 99 -9.34 19.69 2.12
N ASP A 100 -10.13 20.74 2.24
CA ASP A 100 -10.05 21.98 1.41
C ASP A 100 -10.02 21.75 -0.10
N GLY A 101 -10.73 20.73 -0.59
CA GLY A 101 -10.78 20.44 -2.02
C GLY A 101 -9.62 19.63 -2.56
N ASP A 102 -8.69 19.21 -1.71
CA ASP A 102 -7.57 18.35 -2.10
C ASP A 102 -8.04 16.89 -2.14
N ASN A 103 -8.33 16.40 -3.35
CA ASN A 103 -8.84 15.05 -3.55
C ASN A 103 -7.84 13.98 -3.09
N ASP A 104 -6.56 14.19 -3.28
CA ASP A 104 -5.53 13.22 -2.85
C ASP A 104 -5.50 13.10 -1.33
N TYR A 105 -5.61 14.23 -0.64
CA TYR A 105 -5.67 14.24 0.82
C TYR A 105 -6.94 13.56 1.33
N LEU A 106 -8.07 13.77 0.66
CA LEU A 106 -9.32 13.10 1.02
C LEU A 106 -9.22 11.59 0.78
N CYS A 107 -8.62 11.16 -0.33
CA CYS A 107 -8.36 9.74 -0.59
C CYS A 107 -7.51 9.12 0.52
N TYR A 108 -6.47 9.80 0.93
CA TYR A 108 -5.62 9.34 2.03
C TYR A 108 -6.41 9.16 3.32
N HIS A 109 -7.23 10.15 3.66
CA HIS A 109 -8.06 10.10 4.86
C HIS A 109 -9.05 8.94 4.87
N MET A 110 -9.60 8.60 3.71
CA MET A 110 -10.65 7.59 3.60
C MET A 110 -10.13 6.21 3.20
N GLY A 111 -8.81 6.07 3.05
CA GLY A 111 -8.21 4.79 2.66
C GLY A 111 -8.46 4.41 1.21
N LEU A 112 -8.77 5.38 0.37
CA LEU A 112 -9.05 5.16 -1.06
C LEU A 112 -7.77 5.13 -1.89
N PRO A 113 -7.77 4.44 -3.05
CA PRO A 113 -6.63 4.48 -3.96
C PRO A 113 -6.36 5.91 -4.45
N TYR A 114 -5.09 6.21 -4.68
CA TYR A 114 -4.68 7.49 -5.26
C TYR A 114 -5.42 7.72 -6.58
N GLY A 115 -5.94 8.92 -6.76
CA GLY A 115 -6.68 9.27 -7.97
C GLY A 115 -8.11 8.73 -8.05
N TYR A 116 -8.60 8.07 -7.01
CA TYR A 116 -9.95 7.51 -6.99
C TYR A 116 -11.03 8.56 -7.24
N LEU A 117 -10.82 9.78 -6.73
CA LEU A 117 -11.78 10.87 -6.85
C LEU A 117 -11.59 11.73 -8.10
N ASP A 118 -10.64 11.40 -8.96
CA ASP A 118 -10.40 12.14 -10.19
C ASP A 118 -11.60 12.01 -11.13
N GLU A 119 -12.02 13.15 -11.71
CA GLU A 119 -13.22 13.21 -12.56
C GLU A 119 -13.13 12.35 -13.81
N LYS A 120 -11.94 11.98 -14.23
CA LYS A 120 -11.75 11.11 -15.38
C LYS A 120 -12.41 9.74 -15.23
N ARG A 121 -12.93 9.45 -14.07
CA ARG A 121 -13.60 8.19 -13.74
C ARG A 121 -15.10 8.26 -13.88
N VAL A 122 -15.55 9.25 -14.51
CA VAL A 122 -16.98 9.41 -14.80
C VAL A 122 -17.45 8.29 -15.71
#